data_90c7182da37279ad47d8c2c029ddc73e
#
_entry.id   90c7182da37279ad47d8c2c029ddc73e
#
_cell.length_a   1.000
_cell.length_b   1.000
_cell.length_c   1.000
_cell.angle_alpha   90.00
_cell.angle_beta   90.00
_cell.angle_gamma   90.00
#
_symmetry.space_group_name_H-M   'P 1'
#
loop_
_entity.id
_entity.type
_entity.pdbx_description
1 polymer ?
#
loop_
_entity_poly.entity_id
_entity_poly.type
_entity_poly.pdbx_seq_one_letter_code
_entity_poly.pdbx_strand_id
1 'polypeptide(L)'
;MAEAAIAKKPAATTAEAEPDLTDGFHLVIDALKLNGINTIYGVPGIPITDFGRMAQAAGIRVISFRHEQNAGNAAAIAGFLTKKPGICLTVSAPGFLNGLTALANATTNCFPMILISGSSEREIVDLQQGDYEEMDQLAIAKPLCKAAFRVLHAADIGIGVARAIRAAASGRPGGVYLDLPAKLFSQVMNADAGKKSLVKVID
;
A
#
# COMPACT_ATOMS: atom_id res chain seq x y z
N MET A 1 38.74 49.52 44.45
CA MET A 1 37.70 49.54 43.37
C MET A 1 37.68 48.14 42.75
N ALA A 2 36.64 47.39 43.03
CA ALA A 2 36.49 46.04 42.48
C ALA A 2 35.47 46.08 41.38
N GLU A 3 35.91 45.74 40.18
CA GLU A 3 35.10 45.70 38.96
C GLU A 3 34.34 44.37 38.90
N ALA A 4 33.02 44.44 38.95
CA ALA A 4 32.15 43.26 38.92
C ALA A 4 32.04 42.76 37.48
N ALA A 5 32.57 41.58 37.20
CA ALA A 5 32.41 40.88 35.95
C ALA A 5 30.95 40.38 35.79
N ILE A 6 30.23 40.92 34.82
CA ILE A 6 28.87 40.47 34.43
C ILE A 6 29.02 39.17 33.67
N ALA A 7 28.62 38.06 34.31
CA ALA A 7 28.54 36.77 33.67
C ALA A 7 27.45 36.77 32.54
N LYS A 8 27.85 36.58 31.28
CA LYS A 8 26.95 36.39 30.17
C LYS A 8 26.17 35.06 30.34
N LYS A 9 24.84 35.17 30.44
CA LYS A 9 23.93 34.03 30.44
C LYS A 9 24.10 33.24 29.13
N PRO A 10 24.26 31.91 29.15
CA PRO A 10 24.36 31.13 27.93
C PRO A 10 23.06 31.25 27.12
N ALA A 11 23.19 31.46 25.82
CA ALA A 11 22.09 31.49 24.90
C ALA A 11 21.35 30.14 24.94
N ALA A 12 20.03 30.17 25.05
CA ALA A 12 19.19 28.99 24.97
C ALA A 12 19.41 28.31 23.61
N THR A 13 19.91 27.08 23.63
CA THR A 13 19.97 26.22 22.47
C THR A 13 18.51 25.95 22.06
N THR A 14 18.10 26.46 20.93
CA THR A 14 16.84 26.08 20.30
C THR A 14 16.94 24.59 20.02
N ALA A 15 16.17 23.78 20.74
CA ALA A 15 16.01 22.36 20.41
C ALA A 15 15.46 22.31 18.98
N GLU A 16 16.23 21.77 18.04
CA GLU A 16 15.72 21.46 16.71
C GLU A 16 14.55 20.49 16.91
N ALA A 17 13.38 20.83 16.34
CA ALA A 17 12.22 19.97 16.39
C ALA A 17 12.58 18.62 15.74
N GLU A 18 12.29 17.52 16.43
CA GLU A 18 12.50 16.19 15.86
C GLU A 18 11.74 16.09 14.53
N PRO A 19 12.38 15.51 13.50
CA PRO A 19 11.73 15.39 12.19
C PRO A 19 10.46 14.54 12.29
N ASP A 20 9.35 15.04 11.74
CA ASP A 20 8.11 14.25 11.58
C ASP A 20 8.38 13.15 10.55
N LEU A 21 8.26 11.89 10.96
CA LEU A 21 8.59 10.71 10.15
C LEU A 21 7.34 9.94 9.76
N THR A 22 7.38 9.34 8.58
CA THR A 22 6.38 8.38 8.09
C THR A 22 7.09 7.17 7.48
N ASP A 23 6.33 6.15 7.14
CA ASP A 23 6.82 4.95 6.46
C ASP A 23 5.86 4.51 5.34
N GLY A 24 6.26 3.47 4.62
CA GLY A 24 5.46 2.96 3.52
C GLY A 24 4.10 2.41 3.94
N PHE A 25 3.97 1.83 5.14
CA PHE A 25 2.68 1.35 5.66
C PHE A 25 1.71 2.51 5.83
N HIS A 26 2.15 3.59 6.49
CA HIS A 26 1.32 4.78 6.71
C HIS A 26 0.94 5.45 5.38
N LEU A 27 1.86 5.50 4.41
CA LEU A 27 1.55 6.10 3.10
C LEU A 27 0.46 5.33 2.33
N VAL A 28 0.44 4.00 2.38
CA VAL A 28 -0.66 3.21 1.80
C VAL A 28 -1.97 3.50 2.51
N ILE A 29 -1.94 3.49 3.86
CA ILE A 29 -3.12 3.76 4.70
C ILE A 29 -3.69 5.15 4.41
N ASP A 30 -2.85 6.16 4.41
CA ASP A 30 -3.24 7.56 4.17
C ASP A 30 -3.81 7.75 2.76
N ALA A 31 -3.19 7.13 1.74
CA ALA A 31 -3.69 7.17 0.37
C ALA A 31 -5.08 6.53 0.23
N LEU A 32 -5.33 5.38 0.89
CA LEU A 32 -6.64 4.74 0.91
C LEU A 32 -7.69 5.61 1.62
N LYS A 33 -7.36 6.12 2.80
CA LYS A 33 -8.26 6.99 3.58
C LYS A 33 -8.59 8.29 2.84
N LEU A 34 -7.60 8.92 2.21
CA LEU A 34 -7.77 10.15 1.41
C LEU A 34 -8.80 9.94 0.28
N ASN A 35 -8.87 8.71 -0.25
CA ASN A 35 -9.81 8.32 -1.31
C ASN A 35 -11.10 7.65 -0.76
N GLY A 36 -11.38 7.79 0.53
CA GLY A 36 -12.61 7.29 1.15
C GLY A 36 -12.74 5.77 1.14
N ILE A 37 -11.62 5.04 1.05
CA ILE A 37 -11.57 3.58 1.16
C ILE A 37 -11.28 3.24 2.63
N ASN A 38 -12.23 2.59 3.26
CA ASN A 38 -12.21 2.33 4.71
C ASN A 38 -12.29 0.83 5.07
N THR A 39 -12.22 -0.05 4.08
CA THR A 39 -12.30 -1.49 4.30
C THR A 39 -11.29 -2.22 3.42
N ILE A 40 -10.60 -3.18 4.03
CA ILE A 40 -9.65 -4.10 3.39
C ILE A 40 -10.11 -5.52 3.66
N TYR A 41 -10.07 -6.38 2.64
CA TYR A 41 -10.34 -7.81 2.71
C TYR A 41 -9.03 -8.56 2.47
N GLY A 42 -8.68 -9.58 3.27
CA GLY A 42 -7.40 -10.24 3.06
C GLY A 42 -7.18 -11.45 3.94
N VAL A 43 -6.00 -12.05 3.73
CA VAL A 43 -5.46 -13.10 4.60
C VAL A 43 -4.14 -12.56 5.16
N PRO A 44 -4.03 -12.36 6.49
CA PRO A 44 -2.83 -11.80 7.08
C PRO A 44 -1.64 -12.77 6.97
N GLY A 45 -0.45 -12.21 6.77
CA GLY A 45 0.81 -12.96 6.68
C GLY A 45 1.96 -12.02 6.31
N ILE A 46 3.17 -12.56 6.15
CA ILE A 46 4.36 -11.78 5.80
C ILE A 46 4.29 -11.38 4.31
N PRO A 47 4.68 -10.16 3.92
CA PRO A 47 5.16 -9.03 4.73
C PRO A 47 4.05 -8.08 5.20
N ILE A 48 2.79 -8.41 5.01
CA ILE A 48 1.64 -7.52 5.20
C ILE A 48 0.97 -7.60 6.59
N THR A 49 1.50 -8.41 7.52
CA THR A 49 0.90 -8.58 8.86
C THR A 49 0.81 -7.24 9.60
N ASP A 50 1.91 -6.49 9.65
CA ASP A 50 1.95 -5.18 10.30
C ASP A 50 1.07 -4.17 9.60
N PHE A 51 0.98 -4.22 8.27
CA PHE A 51 0.07 -3.36 7.51
C PHE A 51 -1.38 -3.53 7.97
N GLY A 52 -1.86 -4.78 8.12
CA GLY A 52 -3.22 -5.04 8.60
C GLY A 52 -3.48 -4.46 9.99
N ARG A 53 -2.52 -4.64 10.92
CA ARG A 53 -2.59 -4.13 12.28
C ARG A 53 -2.60 -2.59 12.31
N MET A 54 -1.72 -1.95 11.55
CA MET A 54 -1.61 -0.49 11.47
C MET A 54 -2.84 0.12 10.79
N ALA A 55 -3.38 -0.51 9.75
CA ALA A 55 -4.61 -0.10 9.10
C ALA A 55 -5.80 -0.10 10.06
N GLN A 56 -5.93 -1.15 10.91
CA GLN A 56 -6.96 -1.20 11.95
C GLN A 56 -6.78 -0.08 12.98
N ALA A 57 -5.57 0.16 13.44
CA ALA A 57 -5.27 1.25 14.37
C ALA A 57 -5.61 2.64 13.78
N ALA A 58 -5.46 2.80 12.47
CA ALA A 58 -5.82 4.01 11.73
C ALA A 58 -7.32 4.13 11.38
N GLY A 59 -8.16 3.17 11.81
CA GLY A 59 -9.60 3.17 11.60
C GLY A 59 -10.08 2.54 10.29
N ILE A 60 -9.21 1.84 9.56
CA ILE A 60 -9.63 1.01 8.41
C ILE A 60 -10.14 -0.33 8.94
N ARG A 61 -11.30 -0.77 8.48
CA ARG A 61 -11.84 -2.07 8.81
C ARG A 61 -11.11 -3.15 8.02
N VAL A 62 -10.41 -4.06 8.70
CA VAL A 62 -9.74 -5.21 8.08
C VAL A 62 -10.56 -6.47 8.32
N ILE A 63 -11.03 -7.10 7.25
CA ILE A 63 -11.84 -8.32 7.29
C ILE A 63 -10.96 -9.48 6.84
N SER A 64 -10.61 -10.34 7.79
CA SER A 64 -9.76 -11.52 7.54
C SER A 64 -10.58 -12.68 7.00
N PHE A 65 -10.02 -13.34 6.00
CA PHE A 65 -10.56 -14.54 5.37
C PHE A 65 -9.63 -15.74 5.62
N ARG A 66 -10.09 -16.93 5.26
CA ARG A 66 -9.28 -18.15 5.34
C ARG A 66 -8.65 -18.54 3.99
N HIS A 67 -8.98 -17.80 2.93
CA HIS A 67 -8.46 -18.01 1.59
C HIS A 67 -8.54 -16.70 0.79
N GLU A 68 -7.49 -16.37 0.07
CA GLU A 68 -7.35 -15.10 -0.64
C GLU A 68 -8.34 -14.93 -1.79
N GLN A 69 -8.71 -16.00 -2.47
CA GLN A 69 -9.76 -15.96 -3.49
C GLN A 69 -11.08 -15.45 -2.92
N ASN A 70 -11.45 -15.93 -1.72
CA ASN A 70 -12.68 -15.48 -1.07
C ASN A 70 -12.59 -14.01 -0.63
N ALA A 71 -11.43 -13.59 -0.12
CA ALA A 71 -11.17 -12.20 0.20
C ALA A 71 -11.28 -11.30 -1.05
N GLY A 72 -10.68 -11.72 -2.15
CA GLY A 72 -10.73 -11.03 -3.42
C GLY A 72 -12.13 -10.94 -4.01
N ASN A 73 -12.91 -12.03 -3.97
CA ASN A 73 -14.31 -12.00 -4.40
C ASN A 73 -15.16 -11.06 -3.55
N ALA A 74 -14.95 -11.04 -2.23
CA ALA A 74 -15.63 -10.09 -1.34
C ALA A 74 -15.24 -8.64 -1.66
N ALA A 75 -13.96 -8.36 -1.91
CA ALA A 75 -13.48 -7.05 -2.34
C ALA A 75 -14.11 -6.63 -3.67
N ALA A 76 -14.16 -7.52 -4.65
CA ALA A 76 -14.74 -7.25 -5.98
C ALA A 76 -16.24 -6.90 -5.87
N ILE A 77 -17.00 -7.67 -5.11
CA ILE A 77 -18.44 -7.40 -4.88
C ILE A 77 -18.65 -6.11 -4.09
N ALA A 78 -17.84 -5.86 -3.06
CA ALA A 78 -17.89 -4.59 -2.32
C ALA A 78 -17.63 -3.40 -3.25
N GLY A 79 -16.63 -3.51 -4.14
CA GLY A 79 -16.35 -2.50 -5.15
C GLY A 79 -17.52 -2.26 -6.10
N PHE A 80 -18.16 -3.33 -6.58
CA PHE A 80 -19.34 -3.23 -7.44
C PHE A 80 -20.49 -2.50 -6.74
N LEU A 81 -20.76 -2.84 -5.48
CA LEU A 81 -21.88 -2.27 -4.71
C LEU A 81 -21.62 -0.81 -4.29
N THR A 82 -20.39 -0.50 -3.88
CA THR A 82 -20.05 0.84 -3.36
C THR A 82 -19.59 1.81 -4.44
N LYS A 83 -19.30 1.34 -5.65
CA LYS A 83 -18.70 2.10 -6.76
C LYS A 83 -17.30 2.66 -6.44
N LYS A 84 -16.69 2.23 -5.33
CA LYS A 84 -15.30 2.51 -4.97
C LYS A 84 -14.51 1.21 -5.05
N PRO A 85 -13.25 1.21 -5.50
CA PRO A 85 -12.49 -0.03 -5.60
C PRO A 85 -12.42 -0.79 -4.28
N GLY A 86 -12.82 -2.05 -4.27
CA GLY A 86 -12.61 -2.92 -3.12
C GLY A 86 -11.15 -3.34 -3.04
N ILE A 87 -10.58 -3.37 -1.84
CA ILE A 87 -9.18 -3.71 -1.61
C ILE A 87 -9.06 -5.14 -1.14
N CYS A 88 -8.37 -5.96 -1.92
CA CYS A 88 -7.89 -7.28 -1.48
C CYS A 88 -6.40 -7.18 -1.14
N LEU A 89 -6.02 -7.61 0.05
CA LEU A 89 -4.65 -7.61 0.53
C LEU A 89 -4.16 -9.05 0.69
N THR A 90 -3.02 -9.38 0.06
CA THR A 90 -2.45 -10.73 0.10
C THR A 90 -0.97 -10.70 0.47
N VAL A 91 -0.49 -11.82 1.02
CA VAL A 91 0.94 -12.08 1.12
C VAL A 91 1.53 -12.29 -0.27
N SER A 92 2.86 -12.24 -0.36
CA SER A 92 3.60 -12.56 -1.58
C SER A 92 3.39 -14.02 -2.02
N ALA A 93 3.77 -14.31 -3.24
CA ALA A 93 3.75 -15.62 -3.91
C ALA A 93 2.46 -16.43 -3.69
N PRO A 94 2.33 -17.36 -2.73
CA PRO A 94 1.15 -18.21 -2.65
C PRO A 94 -0.15 -17.42 -2.41
N GLY A 95 -0.12 -16.38 -1.58
CA GLY A 95 -1.31 -15.55 -1.35
C GLY A 95 -1.69 -14.72 -2.56
N PHE A 96 -0.71 -14.15 -3.24
CA PHE A 96 -0.92 -13.48 -4.51
C PHE A 96 -1.54 -14.42 -5.55
N LEU A 97 -0.98 -15.62 -5.74
CA LEU A 97 -1.51 -16.61 -6.71
C LEU A 97 -2.95 -17.00 -6.40
N ASN A 98 -3.29 -17.23 -5.13
CA ASN A 98 -4.65 -17.52 -4.70
C ASN A 98 -5.62 -16.36 -4.98
N GLY A 99 -5.14 -15.12 -4.95
CA GLY A 99 -5.93 -13.92 -5.24
C GLY A 99 -6.23 -13.70 -6.73
N LEU A 100 -5.45 -14.30 -7.63
CA LEU A 100 -5.54 -14.05 -9.08
C LEU A 100 -6.88 -14.47 -9.69
N THR A 101 -7.50 -15.54 -9.21
CA THR A 101 -8.82 -15.96 -9.68
C THR A 101 -9.85 -14.83 -9.47
N ALA A 102 -9.84 -14.21 -8.29
CA ALA A 102 -10.74 -13.09 -8.01
C ALA A 102 -10.40 -11.85 -8.83
N LEU A 103 -9.11 -11.57 -9.05
CA LEU A 103 -8.65 -10.46 -9.88
C LEU A 103 -9.11 -10.60 -11.33
N ALA A 104 -8.94 -11.77 -11.92
CA ALA A 104 -9.40 -12.08 -13.29
C ALA A 104 -10.93 -11.99 -13.39
N ASN A 105 -11.65 -12.53 -12.41
CA ASN A 105 -13.11 -12.45 -12.33
C ASN A 105 -13.59 -10.99 -12.23
N ALA A 106 -12.98 -10.17 -11.38
CA ALA A 106 -13.28 -8.74 -11.26
C ALA A 106 -13.06 -8.01 -12.59
N THR A 107 -11.99 -8.35 -13.31
CA THR A 107 -11.67 -7.76 -14.61
C THR A 107 -12.72 -8.09 -15.65
N THR A 108 -13.10 -9.36 -15.77
CA THR A 108 -14.10 -9.82 -16.73
C THR A 108 -15.49 -9.23 -16.45
N ASN A 109 -15.88 -9.14 -15.18
CA ASN A 109 -17.19 -8.66 -14.77
C ASN A 109 -17.24 -7.14 -14.52
N CYS A 110 -16.18 -6.41 -14.81
CA CYS A 110 -16.12 -4.95 -14.62
C CYS A 110 -16.34 -4.51 -13.17
N PHE A 111 -15.86 -5.28 -12.20
CA PHE A 111 -15.94 -4.92 -10.78
C PHE A 111 -14.67 -4.15 -10.39
N PRO A 112 -14.78 -2.92 -9.85
CA PRO A 112 -13.62 -2.16 -9.43
C PRO A 112 -12.99 -2.82 -8.20
N MET A 113 -11.80 -3.39 -8.37
CA MET A 113 -11.05 -4.09 -7.34
C MET A 113 -9.56 -3.80 -7.48
N ILE A 114 -8.86 -3.68 -6.36
CA ILE A 114 -7.40 -3.63 -6.33
C ILE A 114 -6.89 -4.80 -5.50
N LEU A 115 -6.08 -5.65 -6.11
CA LEU A 115 -5.27 -6.64 -5.42
C LEU A 115 -3.94 -5.98 -5.06
N ILE A 116 -3.71 -5.73 -3.77
CA ILE A 116 -2.44 -5.26 -3.24
C ILE A 116 -1.70 -6.47 -2.66
N SER A 117 -0.48 -6.67 -3.10
CA SER A 117 0.37 -7.74 -2.59
C SER A 117 1.74 -7.22 -2.22
N GLY A 118 2.31 -7.75 -1.14
CA GLY A 118 3.74 -7.72 -0.98
C GLY A 118 4.42 -8.53 -2.08
N SER A 119 5.68 -8.27 -2.33
CA SER A 119 6.51 -9.06 -3.24
C SER A 119 7.95 -9.12 -2.76
N SER A 120 8.71 -10.09 -3.29
CA SER A 120 10.15 -10.12 -3.12
C SER A 120 10.81 -8.91 -3.75
N GLU A 121 11.98 -8.58 -3.25
CA GLU A 121 12.76 -7.46 -3.76
C GLU A 121 13.13 -7.71 -5.21
N ARG A 122 13.16 -6.63 -5.98
CA ARG A 122 13.43 -6.71 -7.40
C ARG A 122 14.79 -7.34 -7.72
N GLU A 123 15.79 -7.00 -6.94
CA GLU A 123 17.15 -7.57 -7.08
C GLU A 123 17.12 -9.10 -6.91
N ILE A 124 16.30 -9.62 -6.03
CA ILE A 124 16.15 -11.06 -5.82
C ILE A 124 15.49 -11.70 -7.03
N VAL A 125 14.37 -11.14 -7.50
CA VAL A 125 13.60 -11.65 -8.64
C VAL A 125 14.41 -11.57 -9.94
N ASP A 126 15.00 -10.41 -10.24
CA ASP A 126 15.73 -10.20 -11.49
C ASP A 126 17.01 -11.04 -11.58
N LEU A 127 17.64 -11.35 -10.43
CA LEU A 127 18.87 -12.15 -10.35
C LEU A 127 18.64 -13.63 -10.05
N GLN A 128 17.40 -14.04 -9.80
CA GLN A 128 17.01 -15.41 -9.46
C GLN A 128 17.85 -15.98 -8.29
N GLN A 129 17.90 -15.22 -7.20
CA GLN A 129 18.72 -15.57 -6.03
C GLN A 129 18.13 -16.68 -5.17
N GLY A 130 16.91 -17.13 -5.45
CA GLY A 130 16.30 -18.24 -4.74
C GLY A 130 15.67 -17.89 -3.40
N ASP A 131 14.92 -16.80 -3.33
CA ASP A 131 14.09 -16.51 -2.17
C ASP A 131 12.85 -17.41 -2.14
N TYR A 132 12.36 -17.72 -0.94
CA TYR A 132 11.17 -18.56 -0.73
C TYR A 132 9.93 -18.09 -1.50
N GLU A 133 9.77 -16.80 -1.62
CA GLU A 133 8.62 -16.17 -2.27
C GLU A 133 8.98 -15.50 -3.59
N GLU A 134 10.13 -15.86 -4.16
CA GLU A 134 10.63 -15.30 -5.41
C GLU A 134 9.70 -15.63 -6.58
N MET A 135 9.15 -14.57 -7.18
CA MET A 135 8.25 -14.72 -8.32
C MET A 135 8.04 -13.34 -8.99
N ASP A 136 8.04 -13.28 -10.31
CA ASP A 136 7.64 -12.06 -11.00
C ASP A 136 6.11 -11.88 -11.01
N GLN A 137 5.58 -11.48 -9.86
CA GLN A 137 4.14 -11.28 -9.65
C GLN A 137 3.56 -10.26 -10.64
N LEU A 138 4.32 -9.22 -10.98
CA LEU A 138 3.86 -8.21 -11.93
C LEU A 138 3.65 -8.79 -13.32
N ALA A 139 4.58 -9.62 -13.83
CA ALA A 139 4.43 -10.27 -15.12
C ALA A 139 3.24 -11.25 -15.12
N ILE A 140 3.08 -12.01 -14.04
CA ILE A 140 1.99 -12.98 -13.90
C ILE A 140 0.62 -12.28 -13.84
N ALA A 141 0.50 -11.15 -13.16
CA ALA A 141 -0.77 -10.42 -13.03
C ALA A 141 -1.21 -9.73 -14.33
N LYS A 142 -0.27 -9.23 -15.13
CA LYS A 142 -0.56 -8.41 -16.33
C LYS A 142 -1.65 -8.96 -17.25
N PRO A 143 -1.62 -10.24 -17.66
CA PRO A 143 -2.63 -10.78 -18.57
C PRO A 143 -4.01 -10.98 -17.93
N LEU A 144 -4.12 -10.92 -16.60
CA LEU A 144 -5.32 -11.25 -15.85
C LEU A 144 -6.09 -10.02 -15.35
N CYS A 145 -5.51 -8.83 -15.49
CA CYS A 145 -6.10 -7.63 -14.94
C CYS A 145 -6.14 -6.47 -15.94
N LYS A 146 -6.93 -5.46 -15.61
CA LYS A 146 -7.06 -4.25 -16.43
C LYS A 146 -5.76 -3.44 -16.48
N ALA A 147 -5.05 -3.41 -15.35
CA ALA A 147 -3.74 -2.75 -15.22
C ALA A 147 -2.95 -3.37 -14.06
N ALA A 148 -1.62 -3.38 -14.19
CA ALA A 148 -0.72 -3.82 -13.14
C ALA A 148 0.40 -2.80 -12.98
N PHE A 149 0.67 -2.42 -11.74
CA PHE A 149 1.68 -1.42 -11.38
C PHE A 149 2.58 -1.97 -10.28
N ARG A 150 3.88 -1.64 -10.35
CA ARG A 150 4.84 -1.82 -9.26
C ARG A 150 5.33 -0.46 -8.80
N VAL A 151 5.39 -0.25 -7.50
CA VAL A 151 6.05 0.90 -6.89
C VAL A 151 7.50 0.54 -6.64
N LEU A 152 8.43 1.43 -6.99
CA LEU A 152 9.87 1.19 -6.84
C LEU A 152 10.49 1.99 -5.69
N HIS A 153 9.85 3.07 -5.28
CA HIS A 153 10.32 3.94 -4.20
C HIS A 153 9.20 4.22 -3.20
N ALA A 154 9.49 4.18 -1.92
CA ALA A 154 8.48 4.39 -0.89
C ALA A 154 7.82 5.78 -0.99
N ALA A 155 8.56 6.81 -1.42
CA ALA A 155 8.03 8.15 -1.66
C ALA A 155 6.94 8.20 -2.75
N ASP A 156 6.85 7.19 -3.64
CA ASP A 156 5.89 7.12 -4.73
C ASP A 156 4.65 6.26 -4.39
N ILE A 157 4.56 5.73 -3.18
CA ILE A 157 3.45 4.86 -2.76
C ILE A 157 2.10 5.56 -2.93
N GLY A 158 1.98 6.82 -2.50
CA GLY A 158 0.73 7.57 -2.62
C GLY A 158 0.26 7.70 -4.07
N ILE A 159 1.17 8.03 -5.00
CA ILE A 159 0.88 8.08 -6.44
C ILE A 159 0.55 6.70 -6.99
N GLY A 160 1.25 5.65 -6.55
CA GLY A 160 0.99 4.25 -6.95
C GLY A 160 -0.43 3.82 -6.58
N VAL A 161 -0.85 4.08 -5.34
CA VAL A 161 -2.21 3.79 -4.87
C VAL A 161 -3.25 4.60 -5.65
N ALA A 162 -3.02 5.90 -5.85
CA ALA A 162 -3.93 6.76 -6.61
C ALA A 162 -4.10 6.29 -8.07
N ARG A 163 -3.01 5.87 -8.73
CA ARG A 163 -3.05 5.28 -10.07
C ARG A 163 -3.89 4.00 -10.11
N ALA A 164 -3.70 3.12 -9.12
CA ALA A 164 -4.46 1.88 -9.01
C ALA A 164 -5.96 2.17 -8.80
N ILE A 165 -6.31 3.09 -7.93
CA ILE A 165 -7.70 3.52 -7.68
C ILE A 165 -8.34 4.07 -8.97
N ARG A 166 -7.65 5.01 -9.64
CA ARG A 166 -8.14 5.57 -10.90
C ARG A 166 -8.34 4.49 -11.96
N ALA A 167 -7.34 3.62 -12.14
CA ALA A 167 -7.41 2.56 -13.13
C ALA A 167 -8.56 1.59 -12.87
N ALA A 168 -8.79 1.21 -11.60
CA ALA A 168 -9.86 0.29 -11.23
C ALA A 168 -11.27 0.88 -11.45
N ALA A 169 -11.45 2.17 -11.16
CA ALA A 169 -12.77 2.82 -11.15
C ALA A 169 -13.15 3.50 -12.46
N SER A 170 -12.17 3.96 -13.28
CA SER A 170 -12.45 4.79 -14.46
C SER A 170 -12.80 3.98 -15.71
N GLY A 171 -13.56 4.58 -16.63
CA GLY A 171 -13.98 3.96 -17.89
C GLY A 171 -14.74 2.65 -17.63
N ARG A 172 -14.34 1.55 -18.30
CA ARG A 172 -14.80 0.21 -17.93
C ARG A 172 -14.07 -0.21 -16.63
N PRO A 173 -14.76 -0.29 -15.49
CA PRO A 173 -14.12 -0.73 -14.24
C PRO A 173 -13.51 -2.13 -14.35
N GLY A 174 -12.62 -2.49 -13.44
CA GLY A 174 -12.01 -3.83 -13.46
C GLY A 174 -10.97 -4.03 -12.38
N GLY A 175 -10.44 -5.24 -12.33
CA GLY A 175 -9.37 -5.61 -11.42
C GLY A 175 -8.05 -4.93 -11.78
N VAL A 176 -7.35 -4.43 -10.77
CA VAL A 176 -6.02 -3.84 -10.88
C VAL A 176 -5.08 -4.52 -9.89
N TYR A 177 -3.87 -4.77 -10.31
CA TYR A 177 -2.82 -5.28 -9.43
C TYR A 177 -1.85 -4.16 -9.02
N LEU A 178 -1.58 -4.06 -7.73
CA LEU A 178 -0.59 -3.15 -7.17
C LEU A 178 0.46 -3.95 -6.40
N ASP A 179 1.67 -3.94 -6.92
CA ASP A 179 2.83 -4.66 -6.42
C ASP A 179 3.69 -3.74 -5.55
N LEU A 180 3.87 -4.12 -4.30
CA LEU A 180 4.63 -3.36 -3.31
C LEU A 180 5.76 -4.25 -2.73
N PRO A 181 7.00 -4.17 -3.26
CA PRO A 181 8.14 -4.87 -2.68
C PRO A 181 8.26 -4.66 -1.17
N ALA A 182 8.59 -5.73 -0.43
CA ALA A 182 8.49 -5.77 1.03
C ALA A 182 9.24 -4.64 1.75
N LYS A 183 10.45 -4.28 1.29
CA LYS A 183 11.26 -3.19 1.86
C LYS A 183 10.56 -1.83 1.82
N LEU A 184 9.65 -1.61 0.86
CA LEU A 184 8.98 -0.31 0.74
C LEU A 184 8.05 -0.04 1.92
N PHE A 185 7.45 -1.08 2.50
CA PHE A 185 6.52 -0.92 3.61
C PHE A 185 7.18 -0.34 4.87
N SER A 186 8.36 -0.83 5.23
CA SER A 186 9.08 -0.42 6.44
C SER A 186 10.06 0.73 6.22
N GLN A 187 10.19 1.22 4.98
CA GLN A 187 11.11 2.31 4.69
C GLN A 187 10.60 3.61 5.32
N VAL A 188 11.39 4.14 6.27
CA VAL A 188 11.11 5.40 6.95
C VAL A 188 11.59 6.58 6.12
N MET A 189 10.83 7.66 6.11
CA MET A 189 11.17 8.90 5.45
C MET A 189 10.56 10.11 6.16
N ASN A 190 10.98 11.32 5.76
CA ASN A 190 10.36 12.55 6.21
C ASN A 190 8.88 12.59 5.78
N ALA A 191 7.98 12.89 6.73
CA ALA A 191 6.54 12.87 6.51
C ALA A 191 6.08 13.85 5.42
N ASP A 192 6.69 15.03 5.34
CA ASP A 192 6.35 16.02 4.31
C ASP A 192 6.72 15.52 2.91
N ALA A 193 7.84 14.80 2.78
CA ALA A 193 8.23 14.21 1.50
C ALA A 193 7.25 13.11 1.07
N GLY A 194 6.86 12.23 1.99
CA GLY A 194 5.88 11.16 1.75
C GLY A 194 4.48 11.70 1.41
N LYS A 195 4.00 12.68 2.16
CA LYS A 195 2.67 13.30 1.97
C LYS A 195 2.51 13.98 0.61
N LYS A 196 3.60 14.46 -0.02
CA LYS A 196 3.56 15.04 -1.38
C LYS A 196 3.08 14.05 -2.45
N SER A 197 3.20 12.76 -2.22
CA SER A 197 2.74 11.72 -3.14
C SER A 197 1.25 11.41 -3.02
N LEU A 198 0.58 11.87 -1.96
CA LEU A 198 -0.83 11.59 -1.71
C LEU A 198 -1.73 12.36 -2.66
N VAL A 199 -2.55 11.65 -3.43
CA VAL A 199 -3.47 12.23 -4.41
C VAL A 199 -4.88 11.72 -4.18
N LYS A 200 -5.85 12.64 -4.10
CA LYS A 200 -7.28 12.30 -4.12
C LYS A 200 -7.74 12.16 -5.56
N VAL A 201 -8.31 11.03 -5.94
CA VAL A 201 -8.75 10.70 -7.31
C VAL A 201 -10.23 10.32 -7.41
N ILE A 202 -10.87 10.03 -6.28
CA ILE A 202 -12.33 9.81 -6.16
C ILE A 202 -12.89 10.63 -5.01
N ASP A 203 -14.14 11.04 -5.13
CA ASP A 203 -14.88 11.80 -4.13
C ASP A 203 -15.67 10.90 -3.18
#